data_163fa5572829ee2af3988faec657e182
#
_entry.id   163fa5572829ee2af3988faec657e182
#
_cell.length_a   1.000
_cell.length_b   1.000
_cell.length_c   1.000
_cell.angle_alpha   90.00
_cell.angle_beta   90.00
_cell.angle_gamma   90.00
#
_symmetry.space_group_name_H-M   'P 1'
#
loop_
_entity.id
_entity.type
_entity.pdbx_description
1 polymer ?
#
loop_
_entity_poly.entity_id
_entity_poly.type
_entity_poly.pdbx_seq_one_letter_code
_entity_poly.pdbx_strand_id
1 'polypeptide(L)'
;MKQTNLSIFIPHKGCPNTCSFCNQRFISGSERAPSPEEVRAILAGQVPLLQQNSLQAEIAFFGGSFTAVDRDYRRELLLAASEYVREFPEQYGGIRCSTRPDCIDEGIMEELKLFGVTAVELGAQSMNDGVLKANLRGHTAEDVLKASALIKAYGIELGLQMMTGLYTDKPEYCLDTAKQFAELHCDTVRIYPTVILKGTMLDELREKGLYDSFSFEDTVELCAMLLDFFDSVDIPVIRLGLHASEEVEKQMTGGVYHPALGEVVESRRMLHKMLEKMQQQSVKKFIVYTDRKNISLVAGHGGCNRKKLAEQLGITFKIKEKSGVHIEIEPAQ
;
A
#
# COMPACT_ATOMS: atom_id res chain seq x y z
N MET A 1 -1.52 4.75 -22.29
CA MET A 1 -2.74 4.99 -21.49
C MET A 1 -2.36 5.10 -20.02
N LYS A 2 -3.06 5.88 -19.23
CA LYS A 2 -2.84 5.93 -17.78
C LYS A 2 -3.47 4.69 -17.15
N GLN A 3 -2.70 3.96 -16.31
CA GLN A 3 -3.18 2.76 -15.64
C GLN A 3 -3.92 3.09 -14.34
N THR A 4 -4.91 2.28 -13.99
CA THR A 4 -5.68 2.36 -12.75
C THR A 4 -6.14 0.96 -12.31
N ASN A 5 -6.66 0.83 -11.07
CA ASN A 5 -7.29 -0.41 -10.61
C ASN A 5 -8.80 -0.21 -10.50
N LEU A 6 -9.57 -1.15 -11.03
CA LEU A 6 -10.98 -1.30 -10.74
C LEU A 6 -11.15 -2.33 -9.62
N SER A 7 -11.31 -1.85 -8.40
CA SER A 7 -11.38 -2.71 -7.21
C SER A 7 -12.76 -3.34 -7.04
N ILE A 8 -12.79 -4.65 -6.94
CA ILE A 8 -13.97 -5.47 -6.61
C ILE A 8 -13.72 -6.11 -5.25
N PHE A 9 -14.47 -5.69 -4.23
CA PHE A 9 -14.25 -6.15 -2.87
C PHE A 9 -15.02 -7.43 -2.56
N ILE A 10 -14.32 -8.42 -1.97
CA ILE A 10 -14.86 -9.70 -1.52
C ILE A 10 -14.61 -9.81 -0.01
N PRO A 11 -15.39 -9.07 0.82
CA PRO A 11 -15.12 -8.92 2.24
C PRO A 11 -15.29 -10.25 2.99
N HIS A 12 -14.36 -10.53 3.90
CA HIS A 12 -14.33 -11.67 4.84
C HIS A 12 -14.44 -13.08 4.23
N LYS A 13 -14.52 -13.23 2.91
CA LYS A 13 -14.51 -14.56 2.29
C LYS A 13 -13.09 -15.10 2.14
N GLY A 14 -12.94 -16.41 2.30
CA GLY A 14 -11.69 -17.14 2.15
C GLY A 14 -10.69 -16.94 3.30
N CYS A 15 -10.95 -16.12 4.31
CA CYS A 15 -10.07 -15.97 5.45
C CYS A 15 -10.39 -17.03 6.52
N PRO A 16 -9.48 -17.99 6.81
CA PRO A 16 -9.70 -19.01 7.82
C PRO A 16 -9.63 -18.45 9.26
N ASN A 17 -8.95 -17.32 9.44
CA ASN A 17 -8.72 -16.67 10.74
C ASN A 17 -9.08 -15.20 10.67
N THR A 18 -9.45 -14.63 11.83
CA THR A 18 -9.61 -13.18 11.99
C THR A 18 -8.30 -12.58 12.52
N CYS A 19 -7.59 -11.84 11.69
CA CYS A 19 -6.36 -11.17 12.10
C CYS A 19 -6.65 -10.08 13.15
N SER A 20 -5.69 -9.82 14.04
CA SER A 20 -5.80 -8.88 15.17
C SER A 20 -6.26 -7.48 14.79
N PHE A 21 -5.97 -7.03 13.57
CA PHE A 21 -6.18 -5.68 13.05
C PHE A 21 -7.36 -5.59 12.07
N CYS A 22 -7.97 -6.72 11.67
CA CYS A 22 -8.80 -6.75 10.47
C CYS A 22 -10.28 -6.57 10.78
N ASN A 23 -10.88 -5.54 10.19
CA ASN A 23 -12.33 -5.41 10.03
C ASN A 23 -12.63 -4.95 8.60
N GLN A 24 -12.80 -5.92 7.70
CA GLN A 24 -12.96 -5.64 6.26
C GLN A 24 -14.26 -4.88 5.94
N ARG A 25 -15.30 -4.95 6.76
CA ARG A 25 -16.53 -4.20 6.56
C ARG A 25 -16.26 -2.69 6.61
N PHE A 26 -15.45 -2.26 7.58
CA PHE A 26 -15.08 -0.85 7.71
C PHE A 26 -14.07 -0.40 6.64
N ILE A 27 -13.13 -1.29 6.27
CA ILE A 27 -12.09 -0.97 5.29
C ILE A 27 -12.66 -0.89 3.86
N SER A 28 -13.54 -1.81 3.47
CA SER A 28 -14.07 -1.90 2.12
C SER A 28 -15.36 -1.12 1.90
N GLY A 29 -16.09 -0.80 2.96
CA GLY A 29 -17.44 -0.25 2.89
C GLY A 29 -18.47 -1.22 2.29
N SER A 30 -18.10 -2.48 2.07
CA SER A 30 -18.95 -3.52 1.49
C SER A 30 -19.41 -4.52 2.54
N GLU A 31 -20.71 -4.74 2.63
CA GLU A 31 -21.29 -5.68 3.59
C GLU A 31 -21.27 -7.14 3.09
N ARG A 32 -21.30 -7.33 1.78
CA ARG A 32 -21.30 -8.66 1.14
C ARG A 32 -20.42 -8.72 -0.10
N ALA A 33 -20.00 -9.93 -0.43
CA ALA A 33 -19.31 -10.21 -1.67
C ALA A 33 -20.30 -10.16 -2.85
N PRO A 34 -19.90 -9.61 -4.02
CA PRO A 34 -20.75 -9.52 -5.20
C PRO A 34 -21.00 -10.89 -5.85
N SER A 35 -22.13 -11.06 -6.52
CA SER A 35 -22.33 -12.21 -7.40
C SER A 35 -21.54 -12.03 -8.71
N PRO A 36 -21.31 -13.11 -9.48
CA PRO A 36 -20.67 -13.02 -10.80
C PRO A 36 -21.42 -12.09 -11.77
N GLU A 37 -22.77 -12.05 -11.71
CA GLU A 37 -23.60 -11.17 -12.52
C GLU A 37 -23.40 -9.70 -12.13
N GLU A 38 -23.28 -9.42 -10.83
CA GLU A 38 -22.99 -8.07 -10.33
C GLU A 38 -21.61 -7.63 -10.79
N VAL A 39 -20.60 -8.53 -10.78
CA VAL A 39 -19.28 -8.23 -11.32
C VAL A 39 -19.36 -7.89 -12.81
N ARG A 40 -20.06 -8.68 -13.62
CA ARG A 40 -20.29 -8.36 -15.05
C ARG A 40 -20.96 -7.00 -15.24
N ALA A 41 -21.97 -6.68 -14.44
CA ALA A 41 -22.65 -5.38 -14.50
C ALA A 41 -21.70 -4.22 -14.14
N ILE A 42 -20.86 -4.38 -13.12
CA ILE A 42 -19.84 -3.39 -12.76
C ILE A 42 -18.86 -3.19 -13.92
N LEU A 43 -18.33 -4.27 -14.49
CA LEU A 43 -17.37 -4.20 -15.59
C LEU A 43 -17.97 -3.54 -16.82
N ALA A 44 -19.20 -3.95 -17.22
CA ALA A 44 -19.92 -3.33 -18.34
C ALA A 44 -20.11 -1.82 -18.15
N GLY A 45 -20.50 -1.41 -16.94
CA GLY A 45 -20.73 0.01 -16.62
C GLY A 45 -19.47 0.87 -16.66
N GLN A 46 -18.29 0.27 -16.47
CA GLN A 46 -17.01 1.00 -16.47
C GLN A 46 -16.40 1.18 -17.86
N VAL A 47 -16.75 0.34 -18.85
CA VAL A 47 -16.18 0.43 -20.21
C VAL A 47 -16.31 1.83 -20.81
N PRO A 48 -17.50 2.48 -20.85
CA PRO A 48 -17.62 3.83 -21.41
C PRO A 48 -16.79 4.88 -20.68
N LEU A 49 -16.68 4.76 -19.35
CA LEU A 49 -15.90 5.70 -18.51
C LEU A 49 -14.40 5.57 -18.77
N LEU A 50 -13.90 4.34 -18.90
CA LEU A 50 -12.49 4.07 -19.23
C LEU A 50 -12.16 4.57 -20.64
N GLN A 51 -13.04 4.36 -21.61
CA GLN A 51 -12.89 4.87 -22.98
C GLN A 51 -12.84 6.41 -23.01
N GLN A 52 -13.82 7.06 -22.39
CA GLN A 52 -13.91 8.52 -22.34
C GLN A 52 -12.66 9.17 -21.73
N ASN A 53 -12.07 8.54 -20.71
CA ASN A 53 -10.92 9.08 -19.99
C ASN A 53 -9.57 8.55 -20.51
N SER A 54 -9.55 7.73 -21.56
CA SER A 54 -8.35 7.08 -22.10
C SER A 54 -7.55 6.34 -21.00
N LEU A 55 -8.27 5.63 -20.14
CA LEU A 55 -7.72 4.83 -19.02
C LEU A 55 -7.74 3.34 -19.38
N GLN A 56 -6.76 2.61 -18.87
CA GLN A 56 -6.76 1.16 -18.82
C GLN A 56 -6.76 0.71 -17.36
N ALA A 57 -7.69 -0.18 -16.98
CA ALA A 57 -7.83 -0.67 -15.63
C ALA A 57 -7.37 -2.13 -15.51
N GLU A 58 -6.74 -2.48 -14.38
CA GLU A 58 -6.69 -3.87 -13.94
C GLU A 58 -7.94 -4.18 -13.12
N ILE A 59 -8.58 -5.32 -13.40
CA ILE A 59 -9.70 -5.83 -12.59
C ILE A 59 -9.10 -6.44 -11.32
N ALA A 60 -9.31 -5.80 -10.17
CA ALA A 60 -8.62 -6.14 -8.94
C ALA A 60 -9.59 -6.72 -7.88
N PHE A 61 -9.46 -8.01 -7.58
CA PHE A 61 -10.22 -8.68 -6.51
C PHE A 61 -9.49 -8.51 -5.18
N PHE A 62 -10.06 -7.69 -4.29
CA PHE A 62 -9.51 -7.34 -2.98
C PHE A 62 -10.45 -7.70 -1.84
N GLY A 63 -9.94 -7.63 -0.60
CA GLY A 63 -10.69 -7.81 0.62
C GLY A 63 -10.28 -9.06 1.39
N GLY A 64 -10.96 -10.20 1.20
CA GLY A 64 -10.61 -11.47 1.82
C GLY A 64 -9.36 -12.13 1.23
N SER A 65 -9.27 -13.45 1.38
CA SER A 65 -8.25 -14.24 0.70
C SER A 65 -8.87 -14.81 -0.57
N PHE A 66 -8.60 -14.17 -1.72
CA PHE A 66 -9.29 -14.51 -2.98
C PHE A 66 -9.11 -15.99 -3.37
N THR A 67 -7.90 -16.53 -3.22
CA THR A 67 -7.62 -17.93 -3.59
C THR A 67 -8.23 -18.97 -2.64
N ALA A 68 -8.65 -18.55 -1.44
CA ALA A 68 -9.28 -19.41 -0.44
C ALA A 68 -10.82 -19.29 -0.39
N VAL A 69 -11.44 -18.52 -1.26
CA VAL A 69 -12.91 -18.56 -1.40
C VAL A 69 -13.35 -19.87 -2.05
N ASP A 70 -14.66 -20.18 -1.93
CA ASP A 70 -15.22 -21.34 -2.61
C ASP A 70 -14.78 -21.42 -4.08
N ARG A 71 -14.42 -22.62 -4.54
CA ARG A 71 -13.80 -22.84 -5.84
C ARG A 71 -14.71 -22.42 -6.99
N ASP A 72 -15.97 -22.81 -6.93
CA ASP A 72 -16.90 -22.53 -8.05
C ASP A 72 -17.20 -21.03 -8.12
N TYR A 73 -17.41 -20.39 -6.97
CA TYR A 73 -17.56 -18.95 -6.90
C TYR A 73 -16.33 -18.21 -7.43
N ARG A 74 -15.10 -18.61 -7.05
CA ARG A 74 -13.86 -18.02 -7.56
C ARG A 74 -13.74 -18.13 -9.07
N ARG A 75 -14.02 -19.33 -9.61
CA ARG A 75 -13.96 -19.60 -11.06
C ARG A 75 -14.96 -18.74 -11.85
N GLU A 76 -16.15 -18.56 -11.35
CA GLU A 76 -17.16 -17.72 -12.00
C GLU A 76 -16.76 -16.25 -11.98
N LEU A 77 -16.16 -15.75 -10.91
CA LEU A 77 -15.61 -14.40 -10.85
C LEU A 77 -14.44 -14.21 -11.84
N LEU A 78 -13.53 -15.18 -11.88
CA LEU A 78 -12.40 -15.15 -12.81
C LEU A 78 -12.87 -15.26 -14.26
N LEU A 79 -13.87 -16.08 -14.55
CA LEU A 79 -14.48 -16.20 -15.88
C LEU A 79 -15.08 -14.85 -16.31
N ALA A 80 -15.87 -14.22 -15.44
CA ALA A 80 -16.44 -12.91 -15.72
C ALA A 80 -15.36 -11.87 -16.04
N ALA A 81 -14.30 -11.81 -15.24
CA ALA A 81 -13.18 -10.88 -15.47
C ALA A 81 -12.43 -11.19 -16.77
N SER A 82 -12.12 -12.47 -17.03
CA SER A 82 -11.40 -12.93 -18.23
C SER A 82 -12.16 -12.64 -19.52
N GLU A 83 -13.50 -12.75 -19.50
CA GLU A 83 -14.37 -12.38 -20.63
C GLU A 83 -14.19 -10.91 -20.99
N TYR A 84 -14.22 -10.00 -20.01
CA TYR A 84 -14.06 -8.56 -20.23
C TYR A 84 -12.65 -8.15 -20.65
N VAL A 85 -11.60 -8.78 -20.10
CA VAL A 85 -10.23 -8.52 -20.54
C VAL A 85 -10.05 -8.92 -22.02
N ARG A 86 -10.68 -10.01 -22.47
CA ARG A 86 -10.60 -10.44 -23.89
C ARG A 86 -11.45 -9.57 -24.82
N GLU A 87 -12.63 -9.13 -24.39
CA GLU A 87 -13.56 -8.33 -25.20
C GLU A 87 -13.13 -6.86 -25.28
N PHE A 88 -12.56 -6.32 -24.20
CA PHE A 88 -12.16 -4.92 -24.07
C PHE A 88 -10.68 -4.75 -23.65
N PRO A 89 -9.70 -5.25 -24.42
CA PRO A 89 -8.30 -5.28 -24.00
C PRO A 89 -7.65 -3.89 -23.84
N GLU A 90 -8.21 -2.87 -24.50
CA GLU A 90 -7.76 -1.48 -24.32
C GLU A 90 -8.25 -0.86 -23.00
N GLN A 91 -9.38 -1.33 -22.46
CA GLN A 91 -9.98 -0.85 -21.22
C GLN A 91 -9.54 -1.69 -20.02
N TYR A 92 -9.33 -2.99 -20.22
CA TYR A 92 -8.92 -3.92 -19.17
C TYR A 92 -7.59 -4.58 -19.52
N GLY A 93 -6.52 -4.17 -18.79
CA GLY A 93 -5.15 -4.62 -19.06
C GLY A 93 -4.80 -5.96 -18.40
N GLY A 94 -5.61 -6.45 -17.46
CA GLY A 94 -5.34 -7.70 -16.75
C GLY A 94 -6.23 -7.89 -15.54
N ILE A 95 -5.96 -8.99 -14.82
CA ILE A 95 -6.65 -9.37 -13.58
C ILE A 95 -5.63 -9.45 -12.47
N ARG A 96 -5.92 -8.79 -11.36
CA ARG A 96 -5.11 -8.79 -10.13
C ARG A 96 -5.93 -9.35 -8.98
N CYS A 97 -5.33 -10.12 -8.10
CA CYS A 97 -6.01 -10.55 -6.87
C CYS A 97 -5.09 -10.45 -5.66
N SER A 98 -5.70 -10.24 -4.48
CA SER A 98 -4.96 -10.26 -3.22
C SER A 98 -5.35 -11.49 -2.40
N THR A 99 -4.35 -12.13 -1.78
CA THR A 99 -4.55 -13.34 -1.02
C THR A 99 -3.51 -13.51 0.08
N ARG A 100 -3.71 -14.55 0.90
CA ARG A 100 -2.77 -14.96 1.94
C ARG A 100 -1.68 -15.87 1.34
N PRO A 101 -0.45 -15.83 1.88
CA PRO A 101 0.63 -16.71 1.40
C PRO A 101 0.32 -18.22 1.54
N ASP A 102 -0.31 -18.62 2.65
CA ASP A 102 -0.69 -19.99 2.94
C ASP A 102 -1.89 -20.52 2.11
N CYS A 103 -2.38 -19.71 1.16
CA CYS A 103 -3.49 -20.07 0.27
C CYS A 103 -3.04 -20.09 -1.21
N ILE A 104 -1.76 -20.36 -1.45
CA ILE A 104 -1.15 -20.52 -2.78
C ILE A 104 -0.56 -21.93 -2.87
N ASP A 105 -0.97 -22.66 -3.88
CA ASP A 105 -0.43 -23.95 -4.28
C ASP A 105 -0.42 -24.08 -5.82
N GLU A 106 0.12 -25.18 -6.34
CA GLU A 106 0.22 -25.40 -7.80
C GLU A 106 -1.15 -25.39 -8.47
N GLY A 107 -2.16 -26.03 -7.88
CA GLY A 107 -3.51 -26.09 -8.45
C GLY A 107 -4.18 -24.72 -8.51
N ILE A 108 -3.95 -23.87 -7.52
CA ILE A 108 -4.37 -22.46 -7.53
C ILE A 108 -3.64 -21.69 -8.64
N MET A 109 -2.32 -21.86 -8.77
CA MET A 109 -1.56 -21.15 -9.77
C MET A 109 -1.92 -21.56 -11.21
N GLU A 110 -2.19 -22.83 -11.43
CA GLU A 110 -2.73 -23.32 -12.71
C GLU A 110 -4.08 -22.66 -13.05
N GLU A 111 -4.97 -22.60 -12.07
CA GLU A 111 -6.28 -21.96 -12.23
C GLU A 111 -6.14 -20.45 -12.54
N LEU A 112 -5.35 -19.72 -11.76
CA LEU A 112 -5.12 -18.30 -11.99
C LEU A 112 -4.53 -18.03 -13.37
N LYS A 113 -3.56 -18.85 -13.80
CA LYS A 113 -2.95 -18.77 -15.14
C LYS A 113 -3.96 -19.05 -16.24
N LEU A 114 -4.81 -20.07 -16.07
CA LEU A 114 -5.86 -20.44 -17.03
C LEU A 114 -6.83 -19.28 -17.31
N PHE A 115 -7.19 -18.52 -16.29
CA PHE A 115 -8.09 -17.37 -16.41
C PHE A 115 -7.37 -16.05 -16.74
N GLY A 116 -6.07 -16.08 -16.97
CA GLY A 116 -5.32 -14.89 -17.38
C GLY A 116 -5.06 -13.87 -16.26
N VAL A 117 -4.93 -14.33 -15.02
CA VAL A 117 -4.48 -13.48 -13.91
C VAL A 117 -3.05 -13.03 -14.19
N THR A 118 -2.83 -11.72 -14.13
CA THR A 118 -1.56 -11.05 -14.44
C THR A 118 -0.75 -10.72 -13.21
N ALA A 119 -1.40 -10.52 -12.04
CA ALA A 119 -0.73 -10.16 -10.80
C ALA A 119 -1.40 -10.78 -9.57
N VAL A 120 -0.58 -11.20 -8.61
CA VAL A 120 -1.01 -11.68 -7.29
C VAL A 120 -0.32 -10.85 -6.21
N GLU A 121 -1.12 -10.26 -5.32
CA GLU A 121 -0.63 -9.52 -4.16
C GLU A 121 -0.73 -10.39 -2.90
N LEU A 122 0.40 -10.71 -2.29
CA LEU A 122 0.43 -11.48 -1.03
C LEU A 122 0.36 -10.56 0.18
N GLY A 123 -0.62 -10.79 1.03
CA GLY A 123 -0.74 -10.14 2.32
C GLY A 123 0.26 -10.71 3.33
N ALA A 124 1.56 -10.52 3.12
CA ALA A 124 2.60 -10.99 4.03
C ALA A 124 2.52 -10.30 5.40
N GLN A 125 2.34 -9.00 5.41
CA GLN A 125 2.25 -8.08 6.54
C GLN A 125 3.59 -7.90 7.29
N SER A 126 4.34 -8.96 7.57
CA SER A 126 5.67 -8.99 8.18
C SER A 126 6.40 -10.25 7.75
N MET A 127 7.72 -10.22 7.82
CA MET A 127 8.59 -11.40 7.70
C MET A 127 9.13 -11.86 9.06
N ASN A 128 8.59 -11.33 10.15
CA ASN A 128 8.90 -11.76 11.52
C ASN A 128 7.79 -12.68 12.05
N ASP A 129 8.11 -13.97 12.25
CA ASP A 129 7.13 -14.96 12.71
C ASP A 129 6.54 -14.65 14.09
N GLY A 130 7.29 -13.97 14.96
CA GLY A 130 6.80 -13.50 16.25
C GLY A 130 5.69 -12.47 16.09
N VAL A 131 5.87 -11.50 15.20
CA VAL A 131 4.85 -10.50 14.85
C VAL A 131 3.66 -11.15 14.18
N LEU A 132 3.89 -12.05 13.22
CA LEU A 132 2.81 -12.78 12.53
C LEU A 132 1.95 -13.56 13.50
N LYS A 133 2.56 -14.32 14.41
CA LYS A 133 1.88 -15.11 15.44
C LYS A 133 1.09 -14.24 16.40
N ALA A 134 1.70 -13.16 16.90
CA ALA A 134 1.05 -12.22 17.82
C ALA A 134 -0.19 -11.55 17.21
N ASN A 135 -0.23 -11.42 15.89
CA ASN A 135 -1.33 -10.81 15.14
C ASN A 135 -2.28 -11.83 14.49
N LEU A 136 -2.24 -13.08 14.89
CA LEU A 136 -3.14 -14.15 14.45
C LEU A 136 -3.15 -14.33 12.92
N ARG A 137 -1.98 -14.13 12.27
CA ARG A 137 -1.90 -14.25 10.81
C ARG A 137 -2.10 -15.66 10.30
N GLY A 138 -1.69 -16.69 11.09
CA GLY A 138 -1.86 -18.10 10.74
C GLY A 138 -0.92 -18.61 9.64
N HIS A 139 -0.08 -17.75 9.05
CA HIS A 139 1.00 -18.11 8.14
C HIS A 139 2.36 -17.67 8.71
N THR A 140 3.43 -18.15 8.14
CA THR A 140 4.82 -17.88 8.50
C THR A 140 5.55 -17.11 7.40
N ALA A 141 6.76 -16.60 7.70
CA ALA A 141 7.65 -16.04 6.69
C ALA A 141 7.99 -17.09 5.60
N GLU A 142 8.16 -18.35 5.98
CA GLU A 142 8.43 -19.45 5.04
C GLU A 142 7.28 -19.65 4.03
N ASP A 143 6.03 -19.44 4.43
CA ASP A 143 4.87 -19.49 3.53
C ASP A 143 4.94 -18.36 2.51
N VAL A 144 5.41 -17.16 2.92
CA VAL A 144 5.63 -16.04 1.99
C VAL A 144 6.72 -16.40 0.97
N LEU A 145 7.83 -16.98 1.42
CA LEU A 145 8.92 -17.40 0.52
C LEU A 145 8.42 -18.41 -0.53
N LYS A 146 7.72 -19.46 -0.10
CA LYS A 146 7.18 -20.51 -0.98
C LYS A 146 6.17 -19.96 -1.98
N ALA A 147 5.20 -19.18 -1.50
CA ALA A 147 4.18 -18.58 -2.37
C ALA A 147 4.80 -17.63 -3.39
N SER A 148 5.76 -16.80 -2.98
CA SER A 148 6.47 -15.88 -3.88
C SER A 148 7.23 -16.61 -4.98
N ALA A 149 7.97 -17.66 -4.62
CA ALA A 149 8.69 -18.48 -5.60
C ALA A 149 7.73 -19.11 -6.62
N LEU A 150 6.60 -19.63 -6.13
CA LEU A 150 5.61 -20.28 -6.99
C LEU A 150 4.93 -19.29 -7.94
N ILE A 151 4.50 -18.11 -7.47
CA ILE A 151 3.90 -17.06 -8.30
C ILE A 151 4.86 -16.67 -9.43
N LYS A 152 6.13 -16.44 -9.11
CA LYS A 152 7.16 -16.10 -10.11
C LYS A 152 7.42 -17.23 -11.10
N ALA A 153 7.41 -18.48 -10.66
CA ALA A 153 7.59 -19.64 -11.55
C ALA A 153 6.50 -19.72 -12.62
N TYR A 154 5.29 -19.25 -12.33
CA TYR A 154 4.18 -19.15 -13.29
C TYR A 154 4.24 -17.90 -14.17
N GLY A 155 5.22 -17.01 -13.98
CA GLY A 155 5.37 -15.76 -14.74
C GLY A 155 4.24 -14.77 -14.45
N ILE A 156 3.71 -14.75 -13.23
CA ILE A 156 2.71 -13.81 -12.73
C ILE A 156 3.43 -12.76 -11.89
N GLU A 157 3.01 -11.48 -12.00
CA GLU A 157 3.55 -10.38 -11.22
C GLU A 157 3.32 -10.61 -9.73
N LEU A 158 4.38 -10.46 -8.93
CA LEU A 158 4.36 -10.61 -7.48
C LEU A 158 4.27 -9.25 -6.79
N GLY A 159 3.12 -8.94 -6.21
CA GLY A 159 2.98 -7.83 -5.26
C GLY A 159 3.12 -8.32 -3.83
N LEU A 160 3.81 -7.57 -2.97
CA LEU A 160 3.89 -7.86 -1.54
C LEU A 160 3.31 -6.72 -0.72
N GLN A 161 2.51 -7.08 0.29
CA GLN A 161 1.92 -6.11 1.21
C GLN A 161 2.54 -6.27 2.59
N MET A 162 3.04 -5.17 3.17
CA MET A 162 3.52 -5.11 4.54
C MET A 162 2.71 -4.12 5.38
N MET A 163 2.70 -4.35 6.67
CA MET A 163 2.18 -3.42 7.66
C MET A 163 3.31 -2.93 8.57
N THR A 164 3.14 -1.75 9.16
CA THR A 164 4.05 -1.19 10.16
C THR A 164 3.29 -0.91 11.45
N GLY A 165 3.93 -1.16 12.60
CA GLY A 165 3.35 -0.88 13.90
C GLY A 165 2.28 -1.87 14.36
N LEU A 166 2.33 -3.12 13.91
CA LEU A 166 1.51 -4.22 14.43
C LEU A 166 1.85 -4.51 15.90
N TYR A 167 0.98 -5.26 16.60
CA TYR A 167 1.29 -5.72 17.95
C TYR A 167 2.63 -6.48 17.99
N THR A 168 3.50 -6.12 18.92
CA THR A 168 4.90 -6.59 19.06
C THR A 168 5.86 -6.19 17.92
N ASP A 169 5.42 -5.38 16.97
CA ASP A 169 6.28 -4.92 15.87
C ASP A 169 7.30 -3.86 16.35
N LYS A 170 8.37 -3.73 15.59
CA LYS A 170 9.45 -2.74 15.81
C LYS A 170 9.90 -2.17 14.46
N PRO A 171 10.42 -0.94 14.43
CA PRO A 171 10.96 -0.36 13.20
C PRO A 171 12.00 -1.25 12.50
N GLU A 172 12.86 -1.94 13.27
CA GLU A 172 13.88 -2.84 12.75
C GLU A 172 13.24 -4.04 12.02
N TYR A 173 12.13 -4.58 12.53
CA TYR A 173 11.42 -5.70 11.89
C TYR A 173 10.74 -5.27 10.59
N CYS A 174 10.24 -4.03 10.52
CA CYS A 174 9.72 -3.47 9.28
C CYS A 174 10.82 -3.32 8.22
N LEU A 175 11.99 -2.81 8.60
CA LEU A 175 13.15 -2.67 7.71
C LEU A 175 13.67 -4.04 7.24
N ASP A 176 13.72 -5.03 8.12
CA ASP A 176 14.13 -6.39 7.77
C ASP A 176 13.09 -7.07 6.85
N THR A 177 11.79 -6.79 7.04
CA THR A 177 10.73 -7.22 6.13
C THR A 177 10.95 -6.62 4.74
N ALA A 178 11.27 -5.33 4.64
CA ALA A 178 11.53 -4.68 3.36
C ALA A 178 12.74 -5.28 2.63
N LYS A 179 13.85 -5.58 3.35
CA LYS A 179 15.03 -6.25 2.78
C LYS A 179 14.67 -7.63 2.22
N GLN A 180 13.94 -8.44 2.98
CA GLN A 180 13.51 -9.76 2.52
C GLN A 180 12.57 -9.66 1.30
N PHE A 181 11.70 -8.64 1.22
CA PHE A 181 10.90 -8.39 0.02
C PHE A 181 11.75 -8.09 -1.21
N ALA A 182 12.82 -7.31 -1.03
CA ALA A 182 13.78 -7.05 -2.11
C ALA A 182 14.50 -8.31 -2.57
N GLU A 183 14.92 -9.18 -1.62
CA GLU A 183 15.54 -10.48 -1.94
C GLU A 183 14.59 -11.42 -2.71
N LEU A 184 13.28 -11.30 -2.50
CA LEU A 184 12.26 -12.04 -3.26
C LEU A 184 12.05 -11.46 -4.67
N HIS A 185 12.68 -10.32 -4.99
CA HIS A 185 12.52 -9.63 -6.27
C HIS A 185 11.03 -9.42 -6.61
N CYS A 186 10.25 -8.90 -5.67
CA CYS A 186 8.85 -8.58 -5.92
C CYS A 186 8.73 -7.42 -6.91
N ASP A 187 7.65 -7.42 -7.69
CA ASP A 187 7.42 -6.42 -8.72
C ASP A 187 6.82 -5.13 -8.14
N THR A 188 6.04 -5.25 -7.07
CA THR A 188 5.40 -4.10 -6.42
C THR A 188 5.27 -4.30 -4.91
N VAL A 189 5.21 -3.19 -4.16
CA VAL A 189 5.00 -3.20 -2.72
C VAL A 189 3.84 -2.28 -2.32
N ARG A 190 3.09 -2.69 -1.28
CA ARG A 190 2.17 -1.82 -0.56
C ARG A 190 2.57 -1.75 0.90
N ILE A 191 2.54 -0.56 1.49
CA ILE A 191 2.86 -0.32 2.89
C ILE A 191 1.62 0.22 3.60
N TYR A 192 1.18 -0.48 4.64
CA TYR A 192 0.01 -0.10 5.42
C TYR A 192 0.40 0.13 6.89
N PRO A 193 0.60 1.38 7.33
CA PRO A 193 0.64 1.68 8.75
C PRO A 193 -0.62 1.20 9.45
N THR A 194 -0.45 0.67 10.65
CA THR A 194 -1.55 0.08 11.41
C THR A 194 -2.55 1.14 11.83
N VAL A 195 -3.81 0.93 11.44
CA VAL A 195 -4.98 1.65 11.94
C VAL A 195 -5.72 0.71 12.88
N ILE A 196 -5.97 1.14 14.09
CA ILE A 196 -6.71 0.37 15.09
C ILE A 196 -8.20 0.66 14.89
N LEU A 197 -8.95 -0.36 14.51
CA LEU A 197 -10.38 -0.25 14.25
C LEU A 197 -11.19 -0.84 15.41
N LYS A 198 -12.31 -0.21 15.71
CA LYS A 198 -13.23 -0.62 16.76
C LYS A 198 -13.63 -2.09 16.66
N GLY A 199 -13.60 -2.79 17.80
CA GLY A 199 -14.00 -4.19 17.89
C GLY A 199 -13.00 -5.19 17.32
N THR A 200 -11.76 -4.78 17.05
CA THR A 200 -10.65 -5.66 16.69
C THR A 200 -9.86 -6.08 17.95
N MET A 201 -9.07 -7.16 17.84
CA MET A 201 -8.18 -7.55 18.96
C MET A 201 -7.20 -6.43 19.32
N LEU A 202 -6.70 -5.65 18.33
CA LEU A 202 -5.81 -4.51 18.61
C LEU A 202 -6.52 -3.41 19.41
N ASP A 203 -7.80 -3.19 19.17
CA ASP A 203 -8.62 -2.26 19.93
C ASP A 203 -8.74 -2.70 21.40
N GLU A 204 -9.04 -3.97 21.64
CA GLU A 204 -9.10 -4.53 23.00
C GLU A 204 -7.74 -4.47 23.72
N LEU A 205 -6.64 -4.75 23.03
CA LEU A 205 -5.29 -4.65 23.60
C LEU A 205 -4.95 -3.21 23.98
N ARG A 206 -5.34 -2.26 23.14
CA ARG A 206 -5.16 -0.83 23.39
C ARG A 206 -5.98 -0.36 24.60
N GLU A 207 -7.26 -0.73 24.68
CA GLU A 207 -8.12 -0.40 25.84
C GLU A 207 -7.55 -0.94 27.16
N LYS A 208 -6.87 -2.09 27.13
CA LYS A 208 -6.18 -2.70 28.29
C LYS A 208 -4.80 -2.08 28.57
N GLY A 209 -4.34 -1.12 27.76
CA GLY A 209 -3.00 -0.53 27.88
C GLY A 209 -1.85 -1.49 27.58
N LEU A 210 -2.12 -2.59 26.85
CA LEU A 210 -1.13 -3.61 26.48
C LEU A 210 -0.50 -3.39 25.10
N TYR A 211 -1.08 -2.49 24.31
CA TYR A 211 -0.60 -2.14 22.98
C TYR A 211 -0.92 -0.69 22.64
N ASP A 212 0.04 -0.05 22.01
CA ASP A 212 -0.16 1.16 21.21
C ASP A 212 0.66 1.03 19.93
N SER A 213 0.20 1.62 18.84
CA SER A 213 0.95 1.63 17.59
C SER A 213 2.08 2.66 17.66
N PHE A 214 2.95 2.68 16.66
CA PHE A 214 3.93 3.75 16.51
C PHE A 214 3.24 5.12 16.49
N SER A 215 3.91 6.14 16.99
CA SER A 215 3.40 7.51 16.87
C SER A 215 3.27 7.95 15.41
N PHE A 216 2.50 8.99 15.15
CA PHE A 216 2.37 9.54 13.79
C PHE A 216 3.74 9.95 13.22
N GLU A 217 4.56 10.64 14.02
CA GLU A 217 5.88 11.10 13.60
C GLU A 217 6.83 9.93 13.33
N ASP A 218 6.89 8.92 14.20
CA ASP A 218 7.72 7.73 14.00
C ASP A 218 7.27 6.92 12.79
N THR A 219 5.96 6.84 12.56
CA THR A 219 5.40 6.16 11.39
C THR A 219 5.78 6.88 10.09
N VAL A 220 5.67 8.21 10.07
CA VAL A 220 6.06 9.01 8.89
C VAL A 220 7.55 8.86 8.62
N GLU A 221 8.39 8.86 9.67
CA GLU A 221 9.83 8.67 9.55
C GLU A 221 10.17 7.28 9.01
N LEU A 222 9.62 6.23 9.60
CA LEU A 222 9.81 4.85 9.15
C LEU A 222 9.33 4.66 7.69
N CYS A 223 8.17 5.19 7.34
CA CYS A 223 7.67 5.11 5.97
C CYS A 223 8.58 5.86 4.98
N ALA A 224 9.16 6.99 5.37
CA ALA A 224 10.14 7.70 4.55
C ALA A 224 11.38 6.83 4.30
N MET A 225 11.91 6.18 5.35
CA MET A 225 13.04 5.24 5.22
C MET A 225 12.70 4.04 4.33
N LEU A 226 11.50 3.47 4.46
CA LEU A 226 11.03 2.36 3.64
C LEU A 226 10.90 2.76 2.17
N LEU A 227 10.35 3.95 1.86
CA LEU A 227 10.27 4.45 0.49
C LEU A 227 11.66 4.70 -0.10
N ASP A 228 12.60 5.30 0.66
CA ASP A 228 13.98 5.50 0.21
C ASP A 228 14.69 4.16 -0.06
N PHE A 229 14.45 3.15 0.80
CA PHE A 229 14.98 1.81 0.60
C PHE A 229 14.44 1.16 -0.69
N PHE A 230 13.12 1.13 -0.89
CA PHE A 230 12.52 0.50 -2.07
C PHE A 230 12.90 1.24 -3.37
N ASP A 231 12.99 2.57 -3.34
CA ASP A 231 13.51 3.35 -4.47
C ASP A 231 14.97 3.00 -4.79
N SER A 232 15.81 2.73 -3.76
CA SER A 232 17.21 2.37 -3.96
C SER A 232 17.43 1.01 -4.62
N VAL A 233 16.42 0.14 -4.60
CA VAL A 233 16.42 -1.20 -5.20
C VAL A 233 15.44 -1.33 -6.38
N ASP A 234 14.95 -0.21 -6.91
CA ASP A 234 14.04 -0.12 -8.06
C ASP A 234 12.73 -0.92 -7.91
N ILE A 235 12.20 -1.03 -6.68
CA ILE A 235 10.91 -1.66 -6.41
C ILE A 235 9.85 -0.58 -6.14
N PRO A 236 8.83 -0.43 -6.99
CA PRO A 236 7.81 0.60 -6.81
C PRO A 236 6.88 0.30 -5.63
N VAL A 237 6.75 1.27 -4.73
CA VAL A 237 5.69 1.27 -3.70
C VAL A 237 4.43 1.88 -4.30
N ILE A 238 3.52 1.02 -4.73
CA ILE A 238 2.29 1.44 -5.44
C ILE A 238 1.19 1.96 -4.51
N ARG A 239 1.34 1.76 -3.21
CA ARG A 239 0.40 2.25 -2.20
C ARG A 239 1.07 2.46 -0.84
N LEU A 240 0.82 3.62 -0.25
CA LEU A 240 1.15 3.94 1.13
C LEU A 240 -0.10 4.41 1.88
N GLY A 241 -0.46 3.68 2.95
CA GLY A 241 -1.64 3.92 3.77
C GLY A 241 -2.97 3.49 3.15
N LEU A 242 -4.02 3.46 3.95
CA LEU A 242 -5.38 3.12 3.52
C LEU A 242 -5.95 4.22 2.59
N HIS A 243 -6.97 3.85 1.83
CA HIS A 243 -7.74 4.84 1.06
C HIS A 243 -8.46 5.81 2.00
N ALA A 244 -8.65 7.03 1.54
CA ALA A 244 -9.54 7.97 2.21
C ALA A 244 -10.93 7.34 2.34
N SER A 245 -11.41 7.22 3.58
CA SER A 245 -12.69 6.58 3.90
C SER A 245 -13.27 7.20 5.17
N GLU A 246 -14.44 7.80 5.04
CA GLU A 246 -15.17 8.31 6.20
C GLU A 246 -15.49 7.22 7.23
N GLU A 247 -15.72 5.98 6.75
CA GLU A 247 -16.01 4.86 7.64
C GLU A 247 -14.78 4.48 8.48
N VAL A 248 -13.60 4.45 7.88
CA VAL A 248 -12.35 4.23 8.61
C VAL A 248 -12.14 5.35 9.65
N GLU A 249 -12.36 6.62 9.28
CA GLU A 249 -12.22 7.76 10.20
C GLU A 249 -13.18 7.67 11.39
N LYS A 250 -14.43 7.25 11.17
CA LYS A 250 -15.44 7.09 12.21
C LYS A 250 -15.18 5.90 13.15
N GLN A 251 -14.53 4.85 12.63
CA GLN A 251 -14.36 3.59 13.37
C GLN A 251 -12.95 3.40 13.91
N MET A 252 -12.01 4.29 13.59
CA MET A 252 -10.66 4.20 14.17
C MET A 252 -10.68 4.63 15.65
N THR A 253 -9.96 3.85 16.46
CA THR A 253 -9.77 4.12 17.88
C THR A 253 -8.32 4.49 18.20
N GLY A 254 -7.41 4.24 17.26
CA GLY A 254 -5.99 4.55 17.39
C GLY A 254 -5.21 4.17 16.14
N GLY A 255 -3.88 4.16 16.27
CA GLY A 255 -3.01 3.91 15.13
C GLY A 255 -2.82 5.14 14.25
N VAL A 256 -2.30 4.95 13.04
CA VAL A 256 -1.95 6.03 12.14
C VAL A 256 -2.80 6.01 10.88
N TYR A 257 -3.67 6.99 10.77
CA TYR A 257 -4.46 7.25 9.57
C TYR A 257 -4.35 8.71 9.15
N HIS A 258 -4.11 8.92 7.88
CA HIS A 258 -4.18 10.24 7.25
C HIS A 258 -4.58 10.06 5.78
N PRO A 259 -5.61 10.77 5.25
CA PRO A 259 -6.11 10.59 3.89
C PRO A 259 -5.04 10.89 2.82
N ALA A 260 -4.07 11.75 3.14
CA ALA A 260 -2.94 12.11 2.29
C ALA A 260 -1.60 11.62 2.87
N LEU A 261 -1.55 10.44 3.50
CA LEU A 261 -0.33 9.94 4.16
C LEU A 261 0.87 9.89 3.21
N GLY A 262 0.66 9.45 1.98
CA GLY A 262 1.72 9.43 0.97
C GLY A 262 2.35 10.80 0.73
N GLU A 263 1.54 11.86 0.63
CA GLU A 263 2.04 13.24 0.47
C GLU A 263 2.82 13.71 1.72
N VAL A 264 2.35 13.36 2.92
CA VAL A 264 3.03 13.68 4.17
C VAL A 264 4.41 13.01 4.24
N VAL A 265 4.49 11.73 3.88
CA VAL A 265 5.76 10.98 3.86
C VAL A 265 6.71 11.51 2.78
N GLU A 266 6.22 11.77 1.57
CA GLU A 266 7.05 12.39 0.53
C GLU A 266 7.56 13.78 0.93
N SER A 267 6.75 14.54 1.62
CA SER A 267 7.18 15.83 2.20
C SER A 267 8.28 15.64 3.25
N ARG A 268 8.26 14.58 4.05
CA ARG A 268 9.33 14.25 4.99
C ARG A 268 10.62 13.86 4.25
N ARG A 269 10.56 13.04 3.23
CA ARG A 269 11.70 12.72 2.36
C ARG A 269 12.31 13.97 1.73
N MET A 270 11.45 14.89 1.29
CA MET A 270 11.90 16.19 0.76
C MET A 270 12.62 17.01 1.83
N LEU A 271 12.11 17.02 3.06
CA LEU A 271 12.77 17.70 4.18
C LEU A 271 14.18 17.12 4.46
N HIS A 272 14.33 15.79 4.45
CA HIS A 272 15.64 15.14 4.64
C HIS A 272 16.63 15.56 3.55
N LYS A 273 16.24 15.54 2.29
CA LYS A 273 17.07 16.01 1.15
C LYS A 273 17.46 17.49 1.28
N MET A 274 16.55 18.32 1.79
CA MET A 274 16.84 19.73 2.05
C MET A 274 17.82 19.90 3.20
N LEU A 275 17.61 19.18 4.31
CA LEU A 275 18.49 19.23 5.47
C LEU A 275 19.92 18.81 5.13
N GLU A 276 20.09 17.70 4.44
CA GLU A 276 21.41 17.23 4.01
C GLU A 276 22.20 18.29 3.25
N LYS A 277 21.54 18.97 2.29
CA LYS A 277 22.17 20.02 1.48
C LYS A 277 22.38 21.34 2.23
N MET A 278 21.45 21.74 3.11
CA MET A 278 21.51 23.00 3.83
C MET A 278 22.48 22.98 5.01
N GLN A 279 22.58 21.86 5.71
CA GLN A 279 23.48 21.72 6.87
C GLN A 279 24.98 21.75 6.49
N GLN A 280 25.31 21.42 5.26
CA GLN A 280 26.67 21.50 4.73
C GLN A 280 27.15 22.93 4.47
N GLN A 281 26.25 23.92 4.61
CA GLN A 281 26.53 25.33 4.29
C GLN A 281 26.45 26.19 5.56
N SER A 282 27.31 27.20 5.62
CA SER A 282 27.38 28.12 6.78
C SER A 282 26.25 29.17 6.82
N VAL A 283 25.40 29.22 5.81
CA VAL A 283 24.30 30.18 5.70
C VAL A 283 23.02 29.65 6.29
N LYS A 284 22.10 30.56 6.65
CA LYS A 284 20.79 30.23 7.22
C LYS A 284 19.61 30.65 6.35
N LYS A 285 19.89 31.26 5.20
CA LYS A 285 18.84 31.68 4.24
C LYS A 285 19.10 31.02 2.90
N PHE A 286 18.04 30.43 2.32
CA PHE A 286 18.15 29.67 1.07
C PHE A 286 17.05 30.04 0.07
N ILE A 287 17.31 29.75 -1.18
CA ILE A 287 16.32 29.67 -2.26
C ILE A 287 16.26 28.21 -2.68
N VAL A 288 15.07 27.63 -2.66
CA VAL A 288 14.81 26.26 -3.11
C VAL A 288 14.05 26.32 -4.43
N TYR A 289 14.68 25.87 -5.49
CA TYR A 289 14.06 25.73 -6.81
C TYR A 289 13.48 24.34 -6.96
N THR A 290 12.26 24.26 -7.45
CA THR A 290 11.57 22.99 -7.69
C THR A 290 10.50 23.13 -8.76
N ASP A 291 10.11 22.01 -9.37
CA ASP A 291 8.96 21.97 -10.28
C ASP A 291 7.66 22.29 -9.54
N ARG A 292 6.70 22.87 -10.23
CA ARG A 292 5.39 23.27 -9.71
C ARG A 292 4.69 22.16 -8.91
N LYS A 293 4.76 20.90 -9.39
CA LYS A 293 4.16 19.75 -8.74
C LYS A 293 4.75 19.40 -7.37
N ASN A 294 5.98 19.85 -7.09
CA ASN A 294 6.69 19.53 -5.84
C ASN A 294 6.67 20.70 -4.84
N ILE A 295 6.07 21.84 -5.15
CA ILE A 295 6.06 23.02 -4.27
C ILE A 295 5.43 22.69 -2.91
N SER A 296 4.32 21.92 -2.89
CA SER A 296 3.67 21.49 -1.66
C SER A 296 4.56 20.57 -0.83
N LEU A 297 5.29 19.65 -1.46
CA LEU A 297 6.21 18.75 -0.79
C LEU A 297 7.40 19.49 -0.15
N VAL A 298 7.96 20.47 -0.85
CA VAL A 298 9.03 21.33 -0.32
C VAL A 298 8.55 22.18 0.85
N ALA A 299 7.37 22.78 0.74
CA ALA A 299 6.79 23.58 1.85
C ALA A 299 6.43 22.71 3.05
N GLY A 300 6.06 21.48 2.81
CA GLY A 300 5.48 20.55 3.76
C GLY A 300 3.97 20.73 3.91
N HIS A 301 3.28 19.64 4.25
CA HIS A 301 1.84 19.69 4.54
C HIS A 301 1.53 20.76 5.60
N GLY A 302 0.65 21.71 5.28
CA GLY A 302 0.40 22.87 6.15
C GLY A 302 1.64 23.76 6.43
N GLY A 303 2.68 23.69 5.61
CA GLY A 303 3.92 24.45 5.78
C GLY A 303 4.86 23.91 6.87
N CYS A 304 4.70 22.62 7.26
CA CYS A 304 5.44 22.03 8.37
C CYS A 304 6.96 22.02 8.17
N ASN A 305 7.45 21.84 6.94
CA ASN A 305 8.89 21.86 6.65
C ASN A 305 9.50 23.24 6.91
N ARG A 306 8.78 24.31 6.52
CA ARG A 306 9.22 25.68 6.82
C ARG A 306 9.33 25.95 8.32
N LYS A 307 8.31 25.50 9.07
CA LYS A 307 8.28 25.68 10.54
C LYS A 307 9.40 24.88 11.20
N LYS A 308 9.55 23.59 10.87
CA LYS A 308 10.60 22.73 11.45
C LYS A 308 12.00 23.30 11.20
N LEU A 309 12.31 23.73 9.97
CA LEU A 309 13.61 24.30 9.66
C LEU A 309 13.86 25.63 10.37
N ALA A 310 12.86 26.50 10.48
CA ALA A 310 12.98 27.78 11.17
C ALA A 310 13.16 27.60 12.69
N GLU A 311 12.34 26.78 13.33
CA GLU A 311 12.31 26.59 14.78
C GLU A 311 13.52 25.79 15.30
N GLN A 312 13.88 24.71 14.59
CA GLN A 312 14.92 23.79 15.07
C GLN A 312 16.34 24.22 14.66
N LEU A 313 16.52 24.85 13.51
CA LEU A 313 17.83 25.14 12.94
C LEU A 313 18.06 26.63 12.61
N GLY A 314 17.04 27.46 12.77
CA GLY A 314 17.09 28.87 12.37
C GLY A 314 17.22 29.05 10.84
N ILE A 315 16.90 28.03 10.06
CA ILE A 315 17.00 28.06 8.60
C ILE A 315 15.68 28.56 8.02
N THR A 316 15.78 29.54 7.12
CA THR A 316 14.62 30.02 6.35
C THR A 316 14.87 29.87 4.85
N PHE A 317 13.81 29.63 4.07
CA PHE A 317 13.93 29.51 2.63
C PHE A 317 12.74 30.07 1.88
N LYS A 318 13.00 30.51 0.63
CA LYS A 318 11.98 30.88 -0.36
C LYS A 318 11.91 29.81 -1.42
N ILE A 319 10.69 29.45 -1.86
CA ILE A 319 10.50 28.51 -2.96
C ILE A 319 10.35 29.30 -4.25
N LYS A 320 11.06 28.88 -5.30
CA LYS A 320 10.91 29.38 -6.67
C LYS A 320 10.63 28.23 -7.61
N GLU A 321 9.68 28.41 -8.49
CA GLU A 321 9.37 27.45 -9.54
C GLU A 321 10.48 27.39 -10.57
N LYS A 322 10.93 26.18 -10.92
CA LYS A 322 11.90 25.91 -11.99
C LYS A 322 11.50 24.58 -12.64
N SER A 323 10.99 24.66 -13.87
CA SER A 323 10.47 23.51 -14.60
C SER A 323 11.53 22.42 -14.80
N GLY A 324 11.15 21.15 -14.61
CA GLY A 324 12.03 20.00 -14.75
C GLY A 324 13.01 19.77 -13.60
N VAL A 325 13.01 20.62 -12.58
CA VAL A 325 13.89 20.50 -11.41
C VAL A 325 13.15 19.83 -10.26
N HIS A 326 13.64 18.68 -9.79
CA HIS A 326 13.08 18.02 -8.61
C HIS A 326 13.38 18.84 -7.35
N ILE A 327 14.65 19.12 -7.06
CA ILE A 327 15.09 20.03 -6.00
C ILE A 327 16.52 20.54 -6.26
N GLU A 328 16.68 21.86 -6.22
CA GLU A 328 17.96 22.56 -6.26
C GLU A 328 17.97 23.63 -5.16
N ILE A 329 19.07 23.78 -4.44
CA ILE A 329 19.15 24.63 -3.25
C ILE A 329 20.37 25.54 -3.37
N GLU A 330 20.15 26.83 -3.26
CA GLU A 330 21.18 27.85 -3.30
C GLU A 330 21.12 28.74 -2.05
N PRO A 331 22.26 29.25 -1.55
CA PRO A 331 22.28 30.32 -0.56
C PRO A 331 21.51 31.55 -1.07
N ALA A 332 20.67 32.13 -0.23
CA ALA A 332 20.08 33.42 -0.54
C ALA A 332 21.09 34.54 -0.21
N GLN A 333 21.27 35.42 -1.16
CA GLN A 333 22.09 36.63 -0.96
C GLN A 333 21.44 37.58 0.03
#